data_d5e40220b799742cfe795bd537d19eb3
#
_entry.id   d5e40220b799742cfe795bd537d19eb3
#
_cell.length_a   1.000
_cell.length_b   1.000
_cell.length_c   1.000
_cell.angle_alpha   90.00
_cell.angle_beta   90.00
_cell.angle_gamma   90.00
#
_symmetry.space_group_name_H-M   'P 1'
#
loop_
_entity.id
_entity.type
_entity.pdbx_description
1 polymer ?
#
loop_
_entity_poly.entity_id
_entity_poly.type
_entity_poly.pdbx_seq_one_letter_code
_entity_poly.pdbx_strand_id
1 'polypeptide(L)'
;KLRAVMCVPLTTRSSEAGTTAAPASEVLPSGALYVDSRAATRDFKPEDLALFHALAQHIAIALENAQLNLHSIERARLERSLEIAAEIQSGLMPKAPPVQEGYDLFGWYRSAEHASGDFYDFVKTRDSGIAAVMGDVTGHGVGPALITATAQASLRSYARVLGDPGAVVTMLNGDLSERMDDGMFLTLFVAALGEGGVLEVLNAGHTPPLVWRAASQTIESIGADGPALGLMDDL
;
A
#
# COMPACT_ATOMS: atom_id res chain seq x y z
N LYS A 1 -19.58 -21.41 -51.73
CA LYS A 1 -19.14 -20.03 -52.06
C LYS A 1 -20.05 -19.07 -51.30
N LEU A 2 -19.49 -18.11 -50.58
CA LEU A 2 -20.22 -16.98 -49.98
C LEU A 2 -20.83 -16.15 -51.06
N ARG A 3 -22.09 -15.72 -50.94
CA ARG A 3 -22.80 -14.90 -51.95
C ARG A 3 -23.13 -13.50 -51.46
N ALA A 4 -23.46 -13.33 -50.18
CA ALA A 4 -23.68 -12.02 -49.60
C ALA A 4 -23.12 -12.00 -48.20
N VAL A 5 -22.49 -10.88 -47.79
CA VAL A 5 -21.88 -10.66 -46.50
C VAL A 5 -22.24 -9.28 -45.98
N MET A 6 -22.56 -9.20 -44.70
CA MET A 6 -22.56 -7.93 -43.95
C MET A 6 -21.56 -8.03 -42.80
N CYS A 7 -20.81 -6.97 -42.58
CA CYS A 7 -19.90 -6.84 -41.44
C CYS A 7 -19.98 -5.40 -40.95
N VAL A 8 -20.22 -5.23 -39.64
CA VAL A 8 -20.28 -3.93 -38.99
C VAL A 8 -19.40 -3.94 -37.72
N PRO A 9 -18.69 -2.86 -37.44
CA PRO A 9 -17.87 -2.78 -36.24
C PRO A 9 -18.75 -2.65 -34.98
N LEU A 10 -18.29 -3.24 -33.89
CA LEU A 10 -18.80 -3.02 -32.53
C LEU A 10 -18.07 -1.82 -31.97
N THR A 11 -18.69 -0.66 -32.07
CA THR A 11 -18.12 0.60 -31.54
C THR A 11 -19.03 1.16 -30.48
N THR A 12 -18.45 1.55 -29.35
CA THR A 12 -19.10 2.36 -28.35
C THR A 12 -18.49 3.76 -28.40
N ARG A 13 -19.27 4.79 -28.18
CA ARG A 13 -18.74 6.13 -27.93
C ARG A 13 -18.24 6.12 -26.47
N SER A 14 -16.99 5.70 -26.27
CA SER A 14 -16.31 5.94 -25.03
C SER A 14 -16.28 7.45 -24.81
N SER A 15 -17.01 7.94 -23.82
CA SER A 15 -16.97 9.32 -23.41
C SER A 15 -15.66 9.55 -22.65
N GLU A 16 -14.55 9.69 -23.33
CA GLU A 16 -13.41 10.44 -22.82
C GLU A 16 -13.73 11.94 -22.84
N ALA A 17 -14.74 12.32 -22.06
CA ALA A 17 -14.93 13.70 -21.65
C ALA A 17 -14.02 13.96 -20.47
N GLY A 18 -12.76 14.32 -20.73
CA GLY A 18 -11.88 14.69 -19.61
C GLY A 18 -10.45 15.07 -19.93
N THR A 19 -10.04 15.23 -21.20
CA THR A 19 -8.77 15.93 -21.48
C THR A 19 -8.81 16.62 -22.83
N THR A 20 -8.47 17.88 -22.80
CA THR A 20 -8.38 18.83 -23.91
C THR A 20 -7.62 18.30 -25.12
N ALA A 21 -8.26 18.45 -26.31
CA ALA A 21 -7.65 18.52 -27.62
C ALA A 21 -6.88 17.28 -28.12
N ALA A 22 -7.65 16.21 -28.44
CA ALA A 22 -7.24 15.35 -29.54
C ALA A 22 -8.31 15.38 -30.64
N PRO A 23 -7.92 15.39 -31.95
CA PRO A 23 -8.88 15.39 -33.04
C PRO A 23 -9.75 14.11 -32.98
N ALA A 24 -10.97 14.20 -33.51
CA ALA A 24 -11.94 13.09 -33.59
C ALA A 24 -11.38 11.94 -34.45
N SER A 25 -10.43 11.18 -33.91
CA SER A 25 -9.72 10.11 -34.57
C SER A 25 -9.76 8.83 -33.74
N GLU A 26 -10.33 7.83 -34.39
CA GLU A 26 -10.19 6.43 -34.11
C GLU A 26 -10.82 5.91 -32.82
N VAL A 27 -12.16 5.86 -32.83
CA VAL A 27 -12.86 4.89 -31.98
C VAL A 27 -12.45 3.50 -32.50
N LEU A 28 -11.50 2.86 -31.82
CA LEU A 28 -11.11 1.50 -32.13
C LEU A 28 -12.30 0.57 -31.84
N PRO A 29 -12.73 -0.25 -32.79
CA PRO A 29 -13.83 -1.18 -32.57
C PRO A 29 -13.40 -2.27 -31.58
N SER A 30 -14.23 -2.57 -30.59
CA SER A 30 -14.03 -3.69 -29.66
C SER A 30 -14.23 -5.06 -30.32
N GLY A 31 -14.78 -5.08 -31.55
CA GLY A 31 -15.04 -6.29 -32.33
C GLY A 31 -15.79 -5.98 -33.59
N ALA A 32 -16.28 -7.01 -34.26
CA ALA A 32 -17.13 -6.89 -35.42
C ALA A 32 -18.28 -7.90 -35.39
N LEU A 33 -19.46 -7.47 -35.80
CA LEU A 33 -20.59 -8.35 -36.03
C LEU A 33 -20.59 -8.73 -37.49
N TYR A 34 -20.60 -10.04 -37.78
CA TYR A 34 -20.49 -10.60 -39.09
C TYR A 34 -21.67 -11.55 -39.37
N VAL A 35 -22.24 -11.45 -40.55
CA VAL A 35 -23.23 -12.39 -41.05
C VAL A 35 -22.96 -12.71 -42.52
N ASP A 36 -23.16 -13.96 -42.89
CA ASP A 36 -23.10 -14.39 -44.28
C ASP A 36 -24.38 -15.13 -44.70
N SER A 37 -24.60 -15.12 -46.02
CA SER A 37 -25.64 -15.94 -46.67
C SER A 37 -25.06 -16.77 -47.77
N ARG A 38 -25.41 -18.06 -47.76
CA ARG A 38 -25.05 -19.02 -48.83
C ARG A 38 -26.24 -19.35 -49.78
N ALA A 39 -27.41 -18.81 -49.45
CA ALA A 39 -28.63 -19.04 -50.22
C ALA A 39 -28.58 -18.28 -51.57
N ALA A 40 -29.04 -18.94 -52.62
CA ALA A 40 -28.97 -18.40 -53.99
C ALA A 40 -29.92 -17.22 -54.26
N THR A 41 -30.84 -16.91 -53.31
CA THR A 41 -32.03 -16.09 -53.60
C THR A 41 -32.14 -14.87 -52.69
N ARG A 42 -31.16 -14.60 -51.81
CA ARG A 42 -31.28 -13.47 -50.88
C ARG A 42 -30.00 -12.64 -50.87
N ASP A 43 -30.07 -11.44 -51.43
CA ASP A 43 -29.11 -10.37 -51.23
C ASP A 43 -29.54 -9.53 -50.02
N PHE A 44 -28.56 -8.99 -49.25
CA PHE A 44 -28.85 -8.07 -48.18
C PHE A 44 -29.26 -6.71 -48.75
N LYS A 45 -30.31 -6.12 -48.20
CA LYS A 45 -30.80 -4.78 -48.52
C LYS A 45 -30.22 -3.72 -47.60
N PRO A 46 -30.25 -2.44 -47.99
CA PRO A 46 -29.85 -1.33 -47.10
C PRO A 46 -30.58 -1.31 -45.76
N GLU A 47 -31.86 -1.74 -45.75
CA GLU A 47 -32.67 -1.86 -44.54
C GLU A 47 -32.14 -2.92 -43.57
N ASP A 48 -31.66 -4.07 -44.12
CA ASP A 48 -31.04 -5.13 -43.32
C ASP A 48 -29.72 -4.62 -42.71
N LEU A 49 -28.94 -3.81 -43.43
CA LEU A 49 -27.73 -3.20 -42.89
C LEU A 49 -28.01 -2.19 -41.78
N ALA A 50 -29.05 -1.37 -41.92
CA ALA A 50 -29.47 -0.44 -40.87
C ALA A 50 -29.87 -1.16 -39.59
N LEU A 51 -30.67 -2.22 -39.68
CA LEU A 51 -31.02 -3.08 -38.56
C LEU A 51 -29.78 -3.72 -37.94
N PHE A 52 -28.86 -4.21 -38.77
CA PHE A 52 -27.64 -4.87 -38.34
C PHE A 52 -26.70 -3.90 -37.58
N HIS A 53 -26.62 -2.64 -38.05
CA HIS A 53 -25.92 -1.58 -37.33
C HIS A 53 -26.56 -1.30 -35.94
N ALA A 54 -27.87 -1.19 -35.85
CA ALA A 54 -28.55 -0.98 -34.58
C ALA A 54 -28.29 -2.14 -33.60
N LEU A 55 -28.35 -3.39 -34.09
CA LEU A 55 -28.00 -4.56 -33.28
C LEU A 55 -26.53 -4.54 -32.83
N ALA A 56 -25.61 -4.17 -33.71
CA ALA A 56 -24.19 -4.07 -33.38
C ALA A 56 -23.95 -3.03 -32.28
N GLN A 57 -24.63 -1.88 -32.35
CA GLN A 57 -24.54 -0.85 -31.27
C GLN A 57 -25.08 -1.37 -29.94
N HIS A 58 -26.21 -2.07 -29.93
CA HIS A 58 -26.74 -2.65 -28.70
C HIS A 58 -25.82 -3.71 -28.12
N ILE A 59 -25.24 -4.56 -28.95
CA ILE A 59 -24.26 -5.58 -28.53
C ILE A 59 -23.00 -4.90 -27.97
N ALA A 60 -22.49 -3.87 -28.64
CA ALA A 60 -21.32 -3.13 -28.19
C ALA A 60 -21.54 -2.51 -26.80
N ILE A 61 -22.69 -1.84 -26.59
CA ILE A 61 -23.08 -1.26 -25.29
C ILE A 61 -23.19 -2.36 -24.22
N ALA A 62 -23.83 -3.50 -24.55
CA ALA A 62 -23.96 -4.60 -23.61
C ALA A 62 -22.62 -5.20 -23.19
N LEU A 63 -21.69 -5.35 -24.14
CA LEU A 63 -20.33 -5.83 -23.88
C LEU A 63 -19.54 -4.85 -23.02
N GLU A 64 -19.60 -3.55 -23.33
CA GLU A 64 -18.95 -2.51 -22.53
C GLU A 64 -19.48 -2.49 -21.09
N ASN A 65 -20.80 -2.52 -20.91
CA ASN A 65 -21.42 -2.60 -19.60
C ASN A 65 -20.98 -3.87 -18.83
N ALA A 66 -20.89 -5.01 -19.50
CA ALA A 66 -20.42 -6.24 -18.86
C ALA A 66 -18.95 -6.13 -18.44
N GLN A 67 -18.09 -5.54 -19.24
CA GLN A 67 -16.67 -5.29 -18.91
C GLN A 67 -16.53 -4.32 -17.75
N LEU A 68 -17.26 -3.20 -17.76
CA LEU A 68 -17.26 -2.22 -16.67
C LEU A 68 -17.74 -2.85 -15.36
N ASN A 69 -18.76 -3.69 -15.40
CA ASN A 69 -19.25 -4.42 -14.23
C ASN A 69 -18.19 -5.39 -13.68
N LEU A 70 -17.50 -6.15 -14.55
CA LEU A 70 -16.41 -7.04 -14.13
C LEU A 70 -15.28 -6.27 -13.47
N HIS A 71 -14.81 -5.19 -14.08
CA HIS A 71 -13.77 -4.32 -13.50
C HIS A 71 -14.22 -3.72 -12.15
N SER A 72 -15.49 -3.30 -12.03
CA SER A 72 -16.03 -2.78 -10.78
C SER A 72 -16.04 -3.82 -9.66
N ILE A 73 -16.42 -5.07 -9.97
CA ILE A 73 -16.41 -6.17 -9.00
C ILE A 73 -14.97 -6.50 -8.57
N GLU A 74 -14.04 -6.54 -9.51
CA GLU A 74 -12.63 -6.83 -9.24
C GLU A 74 -12.00 -5.74 -8.36
N ARG A 75 -12.27 -4.47 -8.70
CA ARG A 75 -11.85 -3.32 -7.89
C ARG A 75 -12.43 -3.37 -6.48
N ALA A 76 -13.72 -3.65 -6.32
CA ALA A 76 -14.36 -3.75 -5.01
C ALA A 76 -13.78 -4.90 -4.16
N ARG A 77 -13.40 -6.02 -4.78
CA ARG A 77 -12.70 -7.11 -4.10
C ARG A 77 -11.31 -6.71 -3.62
N LEU A 78 -10.55 -6.00 -4.45
CA LEU A 78 -9.23 -5.50 -4.08
C LEU A 78 -9.32 -4.49 -2.94
N GLU A 79 -10.23 -3.51 -3.05
CA GLU A 79 -10.49 -2.52 -2.00
C GLU A 79 -10.83 -3.21 -0.67
N ARG A 80 -11.68 -4.24 -0.70
CA ARG A 80 -12.02 -5.01 0.52
C ARG A 80 -10.83 -5.74 1.11
N SER A 81 -9.95 -6.29 0.30
CA SER A 81 -8.72 -6.95 0.78
C SER A 81 -7.76 -5.96 1.44
N LEU A 82 -7.65 -4.76 0.89
CA LEU A 82 -6.86 -3.66 1.47
C LEU A 82 -7.44 -3.17 2.80
N GLU A 83 -8.77 -3.05 2.91
CA GLU A 83 -9.44 -2.72 4.17
C GLU A 83 -9.14 -3.73 5.28
N ILE A 84 -9.19 -5.03 4.96
CA ILE A 84 -8.86 -6.10 5.92
C ILE A 84 -7.40 -5.99 6.37
N ALA A 85 -6.47 -5.75 5.44
CA ALA A 85 -5.06 -5.55 5.78
C ALA A 85 -4.86 -4.35 6.71
N ALA A 86 -5.55 -3.24 6.45
CA ALA A 86 -5.55 -2.05 7.29
C ALA A 86 -6.09 -2.32 8.70
N GLU A 87 -7.18 -3.08 8.81
CA GLU A 87 -7.78 -3.45 10.09
C GLU A 87 -6.82 -4.33 10.92
N ILE A 88 -6.16 -5.31 10.28
CA ILE A 88 -5.15 -6.15 10.93
C ILE A 88 -3.98 -5.29 11.41
N GLN A 89 -3.42 -4.42 10.55
CA GLN A 89 -2.31 -3.55 10.91
C GLN A 89 -2.67 -2.58 12.05
N SER A 90 -3.84 -1.95 11.98
CA SER A 90 -4.35 -1.09 13.06
C SER A 90 -4.47 -1.84 14.39
N GLY A 91 -4.80 -3.13 14.36
CA GLY A 91 -4.84 -4.00 15.53
C GLY A 91 -3.47 -4.28 16.16
N LEU A 92 -2.38 -4.08 15.43
CA LEU A 92 -1.00 -4.23 15.94
C LEU A 92 -0.51 -2.98 16.69
N MET A 93 -1.12 -1.82 16.42
CA MET A 93 -0.76 -0.56 17.11
C MET A 93 -1.19 -0.60 18.58
N PRO A 94 -0.44 0.09 19.48
CA PRO A 94 -0.81 0.20 20.88
C PRO A 94 -2.20 0.82 21.04
N LYS A 95 -3.09 0.13 21.75
CA LYS A 95 -4.45 0.63 22.05
C LYS A 95 -4.45 1.76 23.07
N ALA A 96 -3.45 1.78 23.93
CA ALA A 96 -3.23 2.82 24.92
C ALA A 96 -1.74 2.85 25.30
N PRO A 97 -1.19 4.02 25.66
CA PRO A 97 0.16 4.09 26.16
C PRO A 97 0.27 3.32 27.49
N PRO A 98 1.40 2.65 27.77
CA PRO A 98 1.65 2.04 29.06
C PRO A 98 1.87 3.11 30.14
N VAL A 99 1.64 2.73 31.39
CA VAL A 99 2.01 3.56 32.53
C VAL A 99 3.46 3.25 32.90
N GLN A 100 4.32 4.27 32.90
CA GLN A 100 5.71 4.20 33.31
C GLN A 100 5.99 5.34 34.30
N GLU A 101 6.47 5.00 35.49
CA GLU A 101 6.76 6.00 36.52
C GLU A 101 7.79 7.03 36.01
N GLY A 102 7.49 8.31 36.23
CA GLY A 102 8.34 9.43 35.81
C GLY A 102 8.16 9.86 34.34
N TYR A 103 7.28 9.21 33.59
CA TYR A 103 7.02 9.52 32.17
C TYR A 103 5.54 9.68 31.89
N ASP A 104 5.21 10.64 31.04
CA ASP A 104 3.91 10.79 30.40
C ASP A 104 4.05 10.42 28.93
N LEU A 105 3.36 9.34 28.51
CA LEU A 105 3.51 8.74 27.18
C LEU A 105 2.24 8.94 26.38
N PHE A 106 2.40 9.38 25.14
CA PHE A 106 1.33 9.50 24.17
C PHE A 106 1.77 9.01 22.82
N GLY A 107 0.91 8.33 22.10
CA GLY A 107 1.15 7.89 20.72
C GLY A 107 -0.09 8.13 19.87
N TRP A 108 0.14 8.57 18.63
CA TRP A 108 -0.91 8.79 17.65
C TRP A 108 -0.45 8.31 16.29
N TYR A 109 -1.36 7.69 15.54
CA TYR A 109 -1.11 7.14 14.23
C TYR A 109 -2.33 7.38 13.33
N ARG A 110 -2.07 7.72 12.09
CA ARG A 110 -3.06 7.76 11.02
C ARG A 110 -2.39 7.39 9.70
N SER A 111 -2.81 6.27 9.11
CA SER A 111 -2.36 5.88 7.78
C SER A 111 -2.83 6.89 6.74
N ALA A 112 -2.00 7.17 5.74
CA ALA A 112 -2.36 7.98 4.58
C ALA A 112 -3.21 7.19 3.57
N GLU A 113 -2.98 5.87 3.48
CA GLU A 113 -3.71 4.91 2.65
C GLU A 113 -4.33 3.81 3.54
N HIS A 114 -4.82 2.73 2.93
CA HIS A 114 -5.40 1.61 3.67
C HIS A 114 -4.37 0.92 4.58
N ALA A 115 -3.13 0.73 4.10
CA ALA A 115 -2.03 0.16 4.86
C ALA A 115 -0.75 1.00 4.66
N SER A 116 0.13 1.05 5.67
CA SER A 116 1.29 1.94 5.70
C SER A 116 2.55 1.20 6.15
N GLY A 117 3.72 1.68 5.71
CA GLY A 117 5.02 1.30 6.25
C GLY A 117 5.29 1.87 7.65
N ASP A 118 4.58 2.93 8.04
CA ASP A 118 4.75 3.59 9.34
C ASP A 118 4.19 2.78 10.50
N PHE A 119 4.87 2.84 11.63
CA PHE A 119 4.34 2.33 12.90
C PHE A 119 4.97 3.04 14.11
N TYR A 120 4.30 2.94 15.25
CA TYR A 120 4.90 3.17 16.56
C TYR A 120 4.53 2.03 17.51
N ASP A 121 5.33 1.84 18.55
CA ASP A 121 5.06 0.84 19.57
C ASP A 121 5.61 1.26 20.95
N PHE A 122 5.06 0.65 22.00
CA PHE A 122 5.61 0.69 23.36
C PHE A 122 6.00 -0.74 23.73
N VAL A 123 7.28 -1.04 23.62
CA VAL A 123 7.82 -2.38 23.75
C VAL A 123 8.32 -2.61 25.16
N LYS A 124 7.91 -3.71 25.80
CA LYS A 124 8.45 -4.12 27.10
C LYS A 124 9.87 -4.65 26.92
N THR A 125 10.80 -4.09 27.66
CA THR A 125 12.19 -4.54 27.71
C THR A 125 12.39 -5.68 28.71
N ARG A 126 13.57 -6.34 28.66
CA ARG A 126 13.94 -7.43 29.55
C ARG A 126 13.77 -7.09 31.04
N ASP A 127 14.17 -5.90 31.45
CA ASP A 127 14.19 -5.47 32.85
C ASP A 127 12.89 -4.80 33.28
N SER A 128 11.78 -5.16 32.64
CA SER A 128 10.42 -4.63 32.88
C SER A 128 10.26 -3.13 32.57
N GLY A 129 11.23 -2.53 31.90
CA GLY A 129 11.14 -1.16 31.35
C GLY A 129 10.28 -1.11 30.08
N ILE A 130 10.17 0.09 29.54
CA ILE A 130 9.46 0.37 28.30
C ILE A 130 10.43 1.04 27.32
N ALA A 131 10.39 0.64 26.06
CA ALA A 131 10.99 1.38 24.96
C ALA A 131 9.87 1.91 24.05
N ALA A 132 9.88 3.22 23.80
CA ALA A 132 9.08 3.83 22.74
C ALA A 132 9.81 3.65 21.40
N VAL A 133 9.08 3.20 20.40
CA VAL A 133 9.65 2.87 19.10
C VAL A 133 8.83 3.54 18.01
N MET A 134 9.51 4.09 16.99
CA MET A 134 8.92 4.55 15.75
C MET A 134 9.70 3.98 14.58
N GLY A 135 9.01 3.58 13.53
CA GLY A 135 9.63 3.06 12.32
C GLY A 135 8.81 3.33 11.08
N ASP A 136 9.51 3.35 9.95
CA ASP A 136 8.92 3.55 8.64
C ASP A 136 9.64 2.65 7.61
N VAL A 137 8.87 1.75 7.00
CA VAL A 137 9.31 0.88 5.90
C VAL A 137 9.07 1.59 4.59
N THR A 138 10.05 1.63 3.72
CA THR A 138 9.96 2.23 2.39
C THR A 138 8.76 1.71 1.59
N GLY A 139 8.04 2.63 0.93
CA GLY A 139 6.89 2.33 0.09
C GLY A 139 5.56 2.37 0.85
N HIS A 140 4.50 1.93 0.19
CA HIS A 140 3.14 1.95 0.73
C HIS A 140 2.36 0.71 0.30
N GLY A 141 1.24 0.47 0.99
CA GLY A 141 0.38 -0.67 0.70
C GLY A 141 0.71 -1.92 1.51
N VAL A 142 0.26 -3.08 1.03
CA VAL A 142 0.28 -4.35 1.79
C VAL A 142 1.69 -4.88 2.04
N GLY A 143 2.61 -4.74 1.07
CA GLY A 143 3.98 -5.24 1.20
C GLY A 143 4.71 -4.61 2.40
N PRO A 144 4.91 -3.28 2.42
CA PRO A 144 5.48 -2.57 3.58
C PRO A 144 4.74 -2.84 4.89
N ALA A 145 3.41 -2.93 4.88
CA ALA A 145 2.62 -3.23 6.07
C ALA A 145 2.93 -4.62 6.67
N LEU A 146 3.17 -5.64 5.84
CA LEU A 146 3.58 -6.97 6.31
C LEU A 146 4.98 -6.96 6.91
N ILE A 147 5.92 -6.21 6.32
CA ILE A 147 7.26 -6.03 6.88
C ILE A 147 7.18 -5.30 8.22
N THR A 148 6.38 -4.24 8.32
CA THR A 148 6.09 -3.54 9.57
C THR A 148 5.59 -4.50 10.64
N ALA A 149 4.61 -5.35 10.32
CA ALA A 149 4.07 -6.33 11.27
C ALA A 149 5.14 -7.33 11.74
N THR A 150 6.01 -7.78 10.84
CA THR A 150 7.12 -8.67 11.14
C THR A 150 8.14 -7.96 12.04
N ALA A 151 8.54 -6.73 11.69
CA ALA A 151 9.47 -5.93 12.46
C ALA A 151 8.95 -5.68 13.89
N GLN A 152 7.68 -5.30 14.06
CA GLN A 152 7.08 -5.14 15.38
C GLN A 152 7.09 -6.44 16.20
N ALA A 153 6.77 -7.58 15.59
CA ALA A 153 6.78 -8.87 16.28
C ALA A 153 8.20 -9.27 16.72
N SER A 154 9.20 -9.10 15.85
CA SER A 154 10.62 -9.35 16.16
C SER A 154 11.12 -8.41 17.24
N LEU A 155 10.86 -7.10 17.14
CA LEU A 155 11.21 -6.11 18.17
C LEU A 155 10.66 -6.47 19.54
N ARG A 156 9.37 -6.81 19.64
CA ARG A 156 8.74 -7.21 20.90
C ARG A 156 9.37 -8.48 21.49
N SER A 157 9.83 -9.39 20.63
CA SER A 157 10.47 -10.63 21.03
C SER A 157 11.90 -10.42 21.50
N TYR A 158 12.69 -9.68 20.73
CA TYR A 158 14.10 -9.41 21.04
C TYR A 158 14.27 -8.51 22.26
N ALA A 159 13.47 -7.46 22.39
CA ALA A 159 13.53 -6.55 23.54
C ALA A 159 13.24 -7.24 24.89
N ARG A 160 12.47 -8.32 24.90
CA ARG A 160 12.20 -9.11 26.11
C ARG A 160 13.37 -9.98 26.54
N VAL A 161 14.25 -10.33 25.61
CA VAL A 161 15.37 -11.26 25.83
C VAL A 161 16.69 -10.53 25.96
N LEU A 162 16.90 -9.53 25.10
CA LEU A 162 18.08 -8.70 25.03
C LEU A 162 17.87 -7.44 25.88
N GLY A 163 18.84 -7.08 26.71
CA GLY A 163 18.74 -5.85 27.55
C GLY A 163 19.23 -4.60 26.81
N ASP A 164 20.08 -4.78 25.81
CA ASP A 164 20.72 -3.70 25.07
C ASP A 164 19.95 -3.35 23.79
N PRO A 165 19.49 -2.08 23.59
CA PRO A 165 18.79 -1.66 22.38
C PRO A 165 19.59 -1.86 21.10
N GLY A 166 20.93 -1.71 21.14
CA GLY A 166 21.82 -1.93 20.01
C GLY A 166 21.78 -3.40 19.54
N ALA A 167 21.87 -4.33 20.48
CA ALA A 167 21.74 -5.77 20.17
C ALA A 167 20.36 -6.12 19.59
N VAL A 168 19.28 -5.51 20.07
CA VAL A 168 17.93 -5.68 19.53
C VAL A 168 17.85 -5.23 18.08
N VAL A 169 18.41 -4.06 17.78
CA VAL A 169 18.40 -3.46 16.44
C VAL A 169 19.28 -4.27 15.48
N THR A 170 20.45 -4.74 15.91
CA THR A 170 21.33 -5.60 15.11
C THR A 170 20.66 -6.93 14.75
N MET A 171 20.00 -7.58 15.72
CA MET A 171 19.23 -8.81 15.45
C MET A 171 18.09 -8.57 14.46
N LEU A 172 17.35 -7.45 14.65
CA LEU A 172 16.28 -7.09 13.74
C LEU A 172 16.82 -6.80 12.32
N ASN A 173 17.97 -6.14 12.19
CA ASN A 173 18.60 -5.90 10.90
C ASN A 173 18.89 -7.21 10.17
N GLY A 174 19.49 -8.19 10.84
CA GLY A 174 19.76 -9.51 10.25
C GLY A 174 18.49 -10.19 9.73
N ASP A 175 17.41 -10.19 10.53
CA ASP A 175 16.11 -10.75 10.11
C ASP A 175 15.53 -10.04 8.88
N LEU A 176 15.69 -8.72 8.79
CA LEU A 176 15.14 -7.91 7.71
C LEU A 176 15.99 -8.03 6.43
N SER A 177 17.33 -8.01 6.53
CA SER A 177 18.23 -8.15 5.38
C SER A 177 18.01 -9.46 4.62
N GLU A 178 17.64 -10.54 5.33
CA GLU A 178 17.33 -11.83 4.70
C GLU A 178 15.97 -11.87 3.97
N ARG A 179 15.06 -10.94 4.26
CA ARG A 179 13.63 -11.03 3.87
C ARG A 179 13.13 -9.87 3.03
N MET A 180 13.86 -8.77 3.03
CA MET A 180 13.49 -7.58 2.26
C MET A 180 14.00 -7.70 0.83
N ASP A 181 13.18 -7.25 -0.12
CA ASP A 181 13.58 -7.12 -1.51
C ASP A 181 14.60 -5.99 -1.68
N ASP A 182 15.41 -6.05 -2.73
CA ASP A 182 16.40 -5.02 -3.07
C ASP A 182 15.77 -3.61 -3.09
N GLY A 183 16.36 -2.73 -2.28
CA GLY A 183 15.93 -1.33 -2.17
C GLY A 183 14.83 -1.06 -1.14
N MET A 184 14.33 -2.07 -0.44
CA MET A 184 13.48 -1.88 0.74
C MET A 184 14.36 -1.71 1.98
N PHE A 185 13.93 -0.85 2.89
CA PHE A 185 14.57 -0.64 4.18
C PHE A 185 13.58 -0.15 5.23
N LEU A 186 13.94 -0.29 6.49
CA LEU A 186 13.21 0.21 7.63
C LEU A 186 14.03 1.29 8.34
N THR A 187 13.51 2.50 8.42
CA THR A 187 14.05 3.50 9.37
C THR A 187 13.49 3.25 10.75
N LEU A 188 14.32 3.31 11.79
CA LEU A 188 13.88 2.97 13.14
C LEU A 188 14.45 3.94 14.17
N PHE A 189 13.58 4.42 15.06
CA PHE A 189 13.97 5.14 16.28
C PHE A 189 13.50 4.37 17.51
N VAL A 190 14.40 4.22 18.47
CA VAL A 190 14.15 3.55 19.75
C VAL A 190 14.53 4.50 20.88
N ALA A 191 13.64 4.67 21.86
CA ALA A 191 13.91 5.39 23.10
C ALA A 191 13.58 4.47 24.29
N ALA A 192 14.58 3.89 24.91
CA ALA A 192 14.42 3.10 26.12
C ALA A 192 14.32 4.03 27.33
N LEU A 193 13.24 3.86 28.10
CA LEU A 193 12.90 4.69 29.25
C LEU A 193 13.57 4.11 30.50
N GLY A 194 14.63 4.76 30.95
CA GLY A 194 15.35 4.39 32.17
C GLY A 194 14.82 5.05 33.43
N GLU A 195 15.33 4.66 34.57
CA GLU A 195 15.01 5.27 35.86
C GLU A 195 15.53 6.71 35.97
N GLY A 196 14.85 7.55 36.74
CA GLY A 196 15.30 8.92 37.00
C GLY A 196 15.24 9.87 35.80
N GLY A 197 14.47 9.54 34.75
CA GLY A 197 14.32 10.37 33.56
C GLY A 197 15.45 10.20 32.53
N VAL A 198 16.25 9.16 32.64
CA VAL A 198 17.29 8.82 31.66
C VAL A 198 16.63 8.17 30.44
N LEU A 199 16.98 8.64 29.25
CA LEU A 199 16.60 8.03 27.97
C LEU A 199 17.86 7.50 27.31
N GLU A 200 17.86 6.20 26.98
CA GLU A 200 18.80 5.63 26.05
C GLU A 200 18.15 5.59 24.65
N VAL A 201 18.78 6.25 23.69
CA VAL A 201 18.21 6.44 22.38
C VAL A 201 19.09 5.82 21.29
N LEU A 202 18.46 5.29 20.26
CA LEU A 202 19.11 4.77 19.06
C LEU A 202 18.29 5.21 17.84
N ASN A 203 18.97 5.79 16.85
CA ASN A 203 18.36 6.24 15.61
C ASN A 203 19.04 5.57 14.42
N ALA A 204 18.37 4.60 13.82
CA ALA A 204 18.79 3.89 12.61
C ALA A 204 18.12 4.53 11.37
N GLY A 205 18.70 5.64 10.92
CA GLY A 205 18.28 6.35 9.70
C GLY A 205 16.89 6.97 9.74
N HIS A 206 16.24 7.06 10.91
CA HIS A 206 14.90 7.64 11.03
C HIS A 206 14.95 9.17 11.09
N THR A 207 13.82 9.82 10.76
CA THR A 207 13.66 11.27 10.92
C THR A 207 14.10 11.70 12.32
N PRO A 208 15.01 12.70 12.46
CA PRO A 208 15.55 13.10 13.74
C PRO A 208 14.46 13.52 14.74
N PRO A 209 14.33 12.84 15.89
CA PRO A 209 13.40 13.24 16.94
C PRO A 209 13.83 14.55 17.59
N LEU A 210 12.86 15.27 18.08
CA LEU A 210 13.05 16.55 18.74
C LEU A 210 12.90 16.42 20.24
N VAL A 211 13.84 16.99 21.00
CA VAL A 211 13.84 17.03 22.47
C VAL A 211 13.66 18.47 22.91
N TRP A 212 12.57 18.75 23.60
CA TRP A 212 12.36 20.04 24.27
C TRP A 212 13.05 20.03 25.64
N ARG A 213 14.04 20.91 25.84
CA ARG A 213 14.73 21.11 27.11
C ARG A 213 14.05 22.21 27.91
N ALA A 214 13.25 21.83 28.90
CA ALA A 214 12.47 22.81 29.71
C ALA A 214 13.38 23.80 30.45
N ALA A 215 14.55 23.36 30.96
CA ALA A 215 15.48 24.21 31.71
C ALA A 215 16.09 25.34 30.86
N SER A 216 16.47 25.06 29.63
CA SER A 216 17.06 26.02 28.68
C SER A 216 16.05 26.63 27.73
N GLN A 217 14.83 26.10 27.66
CA GLN A 217 13.78 26.42 26.66
C GLN A 217 14.26 26.31 25.21
N THR A 218 15.03 25.26 24.93
CA THR A 218 15.59 24.98 23.60
C THR A 218 15.08 23.66 23.06
N ILE A 219 15.05 23.56 21.72
CA ILE A 219 14.80 22.30 21.02
C ILE A 219 16.13 21.76 20.53
N GLU A 220 16.40 20.52 20.83
CA GLU A 220 17.55 19.75 20.33
C GLU A 220 17.02 18.67 19.37
N SER A 221 17.81 18.32 18.36
CA SER A 221 17.52 17.25 17.44
C SER A 221 18.52 16.10 17.65
N ILE A 222 18.04 14.87 17.71
CA ILE A 222 18.89 13.69 17.84
C ILE A 222 19.18 13.17 16.43
N GLY A 223 20.46 13.16 16.06
CA GLY A 223 20.92 12.65 14.76
C GLY A 223 20.77 11.13 14.64
N ALA A 224 21.08 10.60 13.47
CA ALA A 224 21.15 9.15 13.25
C ALA A 224 22.47 8.59 13.80
N ASP A 225 22.39 7.42 14.44
CA ASP A 225 23.56 6.65 14.92
C ASP A 225 24.09 5.72 13.85
N GLY A 226 23.24 5.32 12.89
CA GLY A 226 23.56 4.41 11.80
C GLY A 226 22.58 4.52 10.63
N PRO A 227 22.78 3.69 9.58
CA PRO A 227 21.89 3.63 8.44
C PRO A 227 20.55 2.97 8.81
N ALA A 228 19.58 3.04 7.90
CA ALA A 228 18.33 2.29 8.01
C ALA A 228 18.60 0.77 7.91
N LEU A 229 17.70 -0.01 8.55
CA LEU A 229 17.79 -1.47 8.61
C LEU A 229 17.44 -2.11 7.27
N GLY A 230 18.08 -3.20 6.94
CA GLY A 230 17.92 -3.92 5.68
C GLY A 230 18.73 -3.36 4.52
N LEU A 231 19.49 -2.28 4.72
CA LEU A 231 20.41 -1.73 3.69
C LEU A 231 21.75 -2.46 3.64
N MET A 232 22.18 -3.01 4.75
CA MET A 232 23.47 -3.70 4.90
C MET A 232 23.30 -4.90 5.84
N ASP A 233 24.01 -5.98 5.56
CA ASP A 233 23.91 -7.21 6.37
C ASP A 233 24.52 -7.02 7.77
N ASP A 234 25.62 -6.26 7.88
CA ASP A 234 26.31 -5.96 9.13
C ASP A 234 26.05 -4.50 9.55
N LEU A 235 25.49 -4.32 10.74
CA LEU A 235 25.28 -3.03 11.44
C LEU A 235 26.10 -3.01 12.74
#